data_a863934de421cc9a978738100131a348
#
_entry.id   a863934de421cc9a978738100131a348
#
_cell.length_a   1.000
_cell.length_b   1.000
_cell.length_c   1.000
_cell.angle_alpha   90.00
_cell.angle_beta   90.00
_cell.angle_gamma   90.00
#
_symmetry.space_group_name_H-M   'P 1'
#
loop_
_entity.id
_entity.type
_entity.pdbx_description
1 polymer ?
#
loop_
_entity_poly.entity_id
_entity_poly.type
_entity_poly.pdbx_seq_one_letter_code
_entity_poly.pdbx_strand_id
1 'polypeptide(L)'
;MDTVDKLSKYLNDKGITDITVVGAPKTIDNDLCGTDHCPGFGSAAKYIGTTFAELERDCHVYTTKAVTIVEVMGRDAGWLTAASCLARANGAKGPDFIYLCEVPFSIDTFLKDVKAKLEEQDAVIIAVSEGVKNKDGRYISEEVQSSAVDLSLIHIS
;
A
#
# COMPACT_ATOMS: atom_id res chain seq x y z
N MET A 1 12.28 -5.60 -17.45
CA MET A 1 11.94 -6.43 -18.65
C MET A 1 12.43 -5.81 -19.96
N ASP A 2 12.35 -4.50 -20.16
CA ASP A 2 12.82 -3.81 -21.36
C ASP A 2 14.30 -4.12 -21.75
N THR A 3 15.20 -4.17 -20.76
CA THR A 3 16.61 -4.53 -20.99
C THR A 3 16.76 -5.98 -21.49
N VAL A 4 15.96 -6.90 -20.96
CA VAL A 4 15.97 -8.32 -21.36
C VAL A 4 15.52 -8.44 -22.83
N ASP A 5 14.46 -7.77 -23.21
CA ASP A 5 13.95 -7.74 -24.58
C ASP A 5 14.98 -7.17 -25.56
N LYS A 6 15.56 -6.00 -25.21
CA LYS A 6 16.61 -5.37 -26.03
C LYS A 6 17.84 -6.25 -26.19
N LEU A 7 18.28 -6.90 -25.10
CA LEU A 7 19.43 -7.81 -25.15
C LEU A 7 19.14 -9.03 -26.01
N SER A 8 17.95 -9.63 -25.87
CA SER A 8 17.54 -10.77 -26.69
C SER A 8 17.50 -10.42 -28.17
N LYS A 9 16.94 -9.25 -28.53
CA LYS A 9 16.94 -8.76 -29.92
C LYS A 9 18.36 -8.54 -30.44
N TYR A 10 19.22 -7.90 -29.66
CA TYR A 10 20.62 -7.66 -30.04
C TYR A 10 21.38 -8.96 -30.35
N LEU A 11 21.21 -9.99 -29.50
CA LEU A 11 21.85 -11.29 -29.71
C LEU A 11 21.36 -11.95 -31.02
N ASN A 12 20.04 -11.91 -31.25
CA ASN A 12 19.44 -12.44 -32.48
C ASN A 12 19.98 -11.70 -33.73
N ASP A 13 20.04 -10.37 -33.70
CA ASP A 13 20.54 -9.55 -34.82
C ASP A 13 22.03 -9.80 -35.11
N LYS A 14 22.80 -10.20 -34.10
CA LYS A 14 24.21 -10.57 -34.24
C LYS A 14 24.46 -12.04 -34.57
N GLY A 15 23.38 -12.85 -34.66
CA GLY A 15 23.51 -14.29 -34.91
C GLY A 15 24.17 -15.07 -33.76
N ILE A 16 24.14 -14.54 -32.54
CA ILE A 16 24.69 -15.17 -31.35
C ILE A 16 23.63 -16.13 -30.80
N THR A 17 23.84 -17.43 -30.94
CA THR A 17 22.87 -18.48 -30.59
C THR A 17 23.27 -19.32 -29.36
N ASP A 18 24.47 -19.15 -28.88
CA ASP A 18 25.05 -19.86 -27.72
C ASP A 18 24.72 -19.18 -26.38
N ILE A 19 24.07 -18.03 -26.40
CA ILE A 19 23.63 -17.30 -25.22
C ILE A 19 22.10 -17.22 -25.21
N THR A 20 21.49 -17.73 -24.14
CA THR A 20 20.04 -17.61 -23.88
C THR A 20 19.76 -16.53 -22.87
N VAL A 21 18.87 -15.59 -23.19
CA VAL A 21 18.42 -14.54 -22.27
C VAL A 21 17.04 -14.90 -21.74
N VAL A 22 16.93 -15.01 -20.42
CA VAL A 22 15.67 -15.31 -19.74
C VAL A 22 15.32 -14.18 -18.79
N GLY A 23 14.09 -13.69 -18.90
CA GLY A 23 13.55 -12.68 -17.99
C GLY A 23 12.88 -13.33 -16.79
N ALA A 24 13.31 -12.95 -15.58
CA ALA A 24 12.64 -13.34 -14.34
C ALA A 24 11.95 -12.09 -13.73
N PRO A 25 10.64 -11.92 -13.95
CA PRO A 25 9.93 -10.79 -13.40
C PRO A 25 9.85 -10.91 -11.86
N LYS A 26 10.02 -9.78 -11.17
CA LYS A 26 9.99 -9.71 -9.71
C LYS A 26 9.38 -8.39 -9.28
N THR A 27 8.34 -8.46 -8.46
CA THR A 27 7.76 -7.32 -7.74
C THR A 27 7.06 -7.82 -6.48
N ILE A 28 7.09 -7.03 -5.41
CA ILE A 28 6.30 -7.32 -4.21
C ILE A 28 4.88 -6.75 -4.31
N ASP A 29 4.63 -5.85 -5.25
CA ASP A 29 3.32 -5.20 -5.44
C ASP A 29 2.24 -6.13 -5.99
N ASN A 30 2.66 -7.27 -6.53
CA ASN A 30 1.79 -8.27 -7.16
C ASN A 30 1.00 -7.72 -8.36
N ASP A 31 1.60 -6.80 -9.12
CA ASP A 31 0.98 -6.03 -10.19
C ASP A 31 1.30 -6.54 -11.61
N LEU A 32 1.84 -7.77 -11.73
CA LEU A 32 2.14 -8.36 -13.04
C LEU A 32 0.94 -9.10 -13.61
N CYS A 33 0.50 -8.67 -14.79
CA CYS A 33 -0.58 -9.31 -15.52
C CYS A 33 -0.25 -10.79 -15.81
N GLY A 34 -1.22 -11.68 -15.58
CA GLY A 34 -1.07 -13.12 -15.82
C GLY A 34 -0.24 -13.85 -14.77
N THR A 35 0.08 -13.22 -13.66
CA THR A 35 0.81 -13.82 -12.53
C THR A 35 -0.03 -13.71 -11.26
N ASP A 36 -0.41 -14.85 -10.66
CA ASP A 36 -1.23 -14.85 -9.44
C ASP A 36 -0.43 -14.39 -8.22
N HIS A 37 0.81 -14.88 -8.11
CA HIS A 37 1.73 -14.55 -7.01
C HIS A 37 3.11 -14.18 -7.56
N CYS A 38 3.41 -12.90 -7.53
CA CYS A 38 4.73 -12.42 -7.91
C CYS A 38 5.79 -12.82 -6.87
N PRO A 39 7.04 -13.11 -7.30
CA PRO A 39 8.12 -13.41 -6.40
C PRO A 39 8.34 -12.28 -5.38
N GLY A 40 8.27 -12.63 -4.09
CA GLY A 40 8.42 -11.69 -2.97
C GLY A 40 7.10 -11.17 -2.38
N PHE A 41 5.98 -11.23 -3.11
CA PHE A 41 4.67 -10.76 -2.62
C PHE A 41 4.23 -11.47 -1.34
N GLY A 42 4.28 -12.81 -1.29
CA GLY A 42 3.85 -13.58 -0.12
C GLY A 42 4.66 -13.22 1.14
N SER A 43 5.97 -12.99 1.02
CA SER A 43 6.81 -12.54 2.13
C SER A 43 6.47 -11.12 2.56
N ALA A 44 6.23 -10.22 1.63
CA ALA A 44 5.83 -8.84 1.90
C ALA A 44 4.44 -8.79 2.57
N ALA A 45 3.47 -9.57 2.10
CA ALA A 45 2.15 -9.69 2.69
C ALA A 45 2.21 -10.21 4.14
N LYS A 46 3.04 -11.22 4.41
CA LYS A 46 3.29 -11.72 5.76
C LYS A 46 3.90 -10.64 6.66
N TYR A 47 4.89 -9.92 6.16
CA TYR A 47 5.52 -8.81 6.88
C TYR A 47 4.50 -7.73 7.27
N ILE A 48 3.67 -7.29 6.32
CA ILE A 48 2.62 -6.30 6.55
C ILE A 48 1.63 -6.80 7.60
N GLY A 49 1.11 -8.02 7.47
CA GLY A 49 0.19 -8.58 8.45
C GLY A 49 0.78 -8.65 9.86
N THR A 50 2.07 -8.98 9.99
CA THR A 50 2.77 -9.01 11.28
C THR A 50 2.95 -7.60 11.83
N THR A 51 3.41 -6.66 11.01
CA THR A 51 3.61 -5.26 11.41
C THR A 51 2.32 -4.61 11.88
N PHE A 52 1.20 -4.82 11.18
CA PHE A 52 -0.09 -4.30 11.63
C PHE A 52 -0.56 -4.92 12.96
N ALA A 53 -0.25 -6.19 13.21
CA ALA A 53 -0.56 -6.82 14.50
C ALA A 53 0.28 -6.24 15.65
N GLU A 54 1.52 -5.82 15.38
CA GLU A 54 2.40 -5.16 16.35
C GLU A 54 1.93 -3.71 16.61
N LEU A 55 1.67 -2.95 15.53
CA LEU A 55 1.17 -1.57 15.62
C LEU A 55 -0.17 -1.49 16.37
N GLU A 56 -1.07 -2.44 16.14
CA GLU A 56 -2.36 -2.48 16.83
C GLU A 56 -2.18 -2.59 18.34
N ARG A 57 -1.27 -3.42 18.80
CA ARG A 57 -0.97 -3.55 20.23
C ARG A 57 -0.37 -2.29 20.81
N ASP A 58 0.57 -1.67 20.09
CA ASP A 58 1.23 -0.42 20.52
C ASP A 58 0.22 0.75 20.61
N CYS A 59 -0.65 0.87 19.61
CA CYS A 59 -1.68 1.93 19.60
C CYS A 59 -2.69 1.83 20.76
N HIS A 60 -2.91 0.65 21.31
CA HIS A 60 -3.86 0.44 22.40
C HIS A 60 -3.23 0.55 23.81
N VAL A 61 -1.95 0.93 23.92
CA VAL A 61 -1.29 1.14 25.22
C VAL A 61 -1.77 2.43 25.90
N TYR A 62 -2.14 3.43 25.12
CA TYR A 62 -2.52 4.76 25.62
C TYR A 62 -4.04 4.90 25.74
N THR A 63 -4.47 5.69 26.73
CA THR A 63 -5.87 6.03 26.98
C THR A 63 -6.32 7.34 26.32
N THR A 64 -5.46 7.93 25.52
CA THR A 64 -5.76 9.16 24.74
C THR A 64 -6.23 8.79 23.35
N LYS A 65 -7.22 9.55 22.81
CA LYS A 65 -7.67 9.38 21.45
C LYS A 65 -6.53 9.58 20.45
N ALA A 66 -6.30 8.59 19.58
CA ALA A 66 -5.22 8.61 18.61
C ALA A 66 -5.66 7.96 17.29
N VAL A 67 -5.16 8.48 16.17
CA VAL A 67 -5.35 7.90 14.85
C VAL A 67 -3.98 7.58 14.25
N THR A 68 -3.76 6.32 13.94
CA THR A 68 -2.54 5.85 13.27
C THR A 68 -2.85 5.51 11.82
N ILE A 69 -2.28 6.27 10.90
CA ILE A 69 -2.41 6.04 9.46
C ILE A 69 -1.12 5.41 8.97
N VAL A 70 -1.23 4.23 8.38
CA VAL A 70 -0.11 3.50 7.80
C VAL A 70 -0.27 3.48 6.29
N GLU A 71 0.58 4.24 5.60
CA GLU A 71 0.66 4.20 4.15
C GLU A 71 1.39 2.93 3.71
N VAL A 72 0.81 2.22 2.77
CA VAL A 72 1.34 0.96 2.25
C VAL A 72 1.67 1.12 0.77
N MET A 73 2.88 0.75 0.41
CA MET A 73 3.35 0.79 -0.98
C MET A 73 2.58 -0.20 -1.87
N GLY A 74 2.70 -0.04 -3.17
CA GLY A 74 2.07 -0.91 -4.19
C GLY A 74 1.63 -0.13 -5.41
N ARG A 75 1.92 1.17 -5.49
CA ARG A 75 1.54 2.06 -6.60
C ARG A 75 0.02 1.97 -6.89
N ASP A 76 -0.35 1.46 -8.06
CA ASP A 76 -1.74 1.31 -8.50
C ASP A 76 -2.33 -0.09 -8.18
N ALA A 77 -1.67 -0.88 -7.33
CA ALA A 77 -2.11 -2.20 -6.91
C ALA A 77 -2.25 -2.27 -5.38
N GLY A 78 -3.45 -2.51 -4.90
CA GLY A 78 -3.79 -2.52 -3.47
C GLY A 78 -3.52 -3.85 -2.75
N TRP A 79 -2.83 -4.81 -3.35
CA TRP A 79 -2.60 -6.13 -2.77
C TRP A 79 -1.87 -6.11 -1.43
N LEU A 80 -0.83 -5.29 -1.31
CA LEU A 80 -0.08 -5.15 -0.07
C LEU A 80 -0.91 -4.44 1.01
N THR A 81 -1.67 -3.42 0.63
CA THR A 81 -2.58 -2.73 1.54
C THR A 81 -3.68 -3.68 2.04
N ALA A 82 -4.26 -4.48 1.14
CA ALA A 82 -5.22 -5.51 1.51
C ALA A 82 -4.63 -6.55 2.47
N ALA A 83 -3.34 -6.89 2.31
CA ALA A 83 -2.66 -7.84 3.19
C ALA A 83 -2.59 -7.38 4.66
N SER A 84 -2.84 -6.11 4.97
CA SER A 84 -2.94 -5.62 6.34
C SER A 84 -4.04 -6.34 7.14
N CYS A 85 -5.09 -6.84 6.48
CA CYS A 85 -6.14 -7.65 7.12
C CYS A 85 -5.60 -8.97 7.73
N LEU A 86 -4.44 -9.46 7.27
CA LEU A 86 -3.79 -10.66 7.78
C LEU A 86 -3.31 -10.51 9.23
N ALA A 87 -3.27 -9.28 9.77
CA ALA A 87 -3.06 -9.06 11.20
C ALA A 87 -4.03 -9.88 12.06
N ARG A 88 -5.26 -10.11 11.57
CA ARG A 88 -6.27 -10.95 12.25
C ARG A 88 -5.83 -12.41 12.39
N ALA A 89 -5.10 -12.94 11.43
CA ALA A 89 -4.54 -14.29 11.51
C ALA A 89 -3.47 -14.41 12.60
N ASN A 90 -2.84 -13.29 12.97
CA ASN A 90 -1.86 -13.18 14.04
C ASN A 90 -2.49 -12.82 15.40
N GLY A 91 -3.81 -12.91 15.53
CA GLY A 91 -4.55 -12.67 16.76
C GLY A 91 -4.82 -11.21 17.12
N ALA A 92 -4.56 -10.28 16.20
CA ALA A 92 -4.95 -8.88 16.31
C ALA A 92 -6.34 -8.64 15.74
N LYS A 93 -6.95 -7.50 16.04
CA LYS A 93 -8.23 -7.08 15.42
C LYS A 93 -8.04 -6.65 13.95
N GLY A 94 -6.80 -6.29 13.58
CA GLY A 94 -6.42 -5.73 12.29
C GLY A 94 -6.71 -4.24 12.21
N PRO A 95 -6.45 -3.59 11.05
CA PRO A 95 -6.83 -2.21 10.86
C PRO A 95 -8.35 -2.04 10.89
N ASP A 96 -8.82 -0.90 11.42
CA ASP A 96 -10.24 -0.52 11.45
C ASP A 96 -10.75 -0.20 10.05
N PHE A 97 -9.90 0.43 9.25
CA PHE A 97 -10.19 0.78 7.85
C PHE A 97 -9.04 0.39 6.93
N ILE A 98 -9.39 -0.03 5.71
CA ILE A 98 -8.45 -0.32 4.63
C ILE A 98 -8.93 0.43 3.39
N TYR A 99 -8.12 1.40 2.92
CA TYR A 99 -8.41 2.19 1.72
C TYR A 99 -7.49 1.74 0.58
N LEU A 100 -8.09 1.08 -0.41
CA LEU A 100 -7.39 0.55 -1.58
C LEU A 100 -7.36 1.58 -2.72
N CYS A 101 -6.31 1.56 -3.53
CA CYS A 101 -6.16 2.45 -4.68
C CYS A 101 -7.16 2.17 -5.82
N GLU A 102 -7.76 0.99 -5.84
CA GLU A 102 -8.78 0.60 -6.83
C GLU A 102 -10.16 1.22 -6.54
N VAL A 103 -10.35 1.79 -5.37
CA VAL A 103 -11.62 2.39 -4.96
C VAL A 103 -11.44 3.91 -4.85
N PRO A 104 -12.34 4.71 -5.46
CA PRO A 104 -12.27 6.16 -5.31
C PRO A 104 -12.28 6.59 -3.84
N PHE A 105 -11.28 7.39 -3.45
CA PHE A 105 -11.11 7.91 -2.10
C PHE A 105 -11.75 9.29 -1.96
N SER A 106 -12.38 9.54 -0.82
CA SER A 106 -12.94 10.84 -0.46
C SER A 106 -12.48 11.23 0.93
N ILE A 107 -11.81 12.38 1.05
CA ILE A 107 -11.34 12.93 2.32
C ILE A 107 -12.52 13.16 3.28
N ASP A 108 -13.66 13.68 2.78
CA ASP A 108 -14.83 13.94 3.62
C ASP A 108 -15.41 12.65 4.21
N THR A 109 -15.50 11.59 3.41
CA THR A 109 -15.95 10.28 3.87
C THR A 109 -14.95 9.70 4.88
N PHE A 110 -13.67 9.76 4.58
CA PHE A 110 -12.60 9.32 5.49
C PHE A 110 -12.69 10.01 6.85
N LEU A 111 -12.80 11.35 6.88
CA LEU A 111 -12.90 12.10 8.13
C LEU A 111 -14.17 11.76 8.92
N LYS A 112 -15.29 11.52 8.23
CA LYS A 112 -16.54 11.10 8.87
C LYS A 112 -16.41 9.73 9.50
N ASP A 113 -15.83 8.76 8.78
CA ASP A 113 -15.66 7.39 9.25
C ASP A 113 -14.72 7.34 10.46
N VAL A 114 -13.60 8.06 10.39
CA VAL A 114 -12.64 8.14 11.50
C VAL A 114 -13.25 8.80 12.74
N LYS A 115 -13.99 9.90 12.57
CA LYS A 115 -14.69 10.55 13.69
C LYS A 115 -15.71 9.62 14.34
N ALA A 116 -16.52 8.94 13.54
CA ALA A 116 -17.49 7.97 14.06
C ALA A 116 -16.80 6.85 14.84
N LYS A 117 -15.67 6.34 14.33
CA LYS A 117 -14.94 5.28 15.01
C LYS A 117 -14.31 5.74 16.33
N LEU A 118 -13.82 6.98 16.41
CA LEU A 118 -13.31 7.57 17.64
C LEU A 118 -14.38 7.83 18.74
N GLU A 119 -15.67 7.77 18.39
CA GLU A 119 -16.73 7.75 19.41
C GLU A 119 -16.89 6.36 20.06
N GLU A 120 -16.45 5.28 19.37
CA GLU A 120 -16.55 3.91 19.84
C GLU A 120 -15.29 3.45 20.60
N GLN A 121 -14.10 3.98 20.23
CA GLN A 121 -12.81 3.52 20.76
C GLN A 121 -11.77 4.66 20.73
N ASP A 122 -10.75 4.56 21.58
CA ASP A 122 -9.73 5.60 21.72
C ASP A 122 -8.64 5.52 20.63
N ALA A 123 -8.35 4.34 20.10
CA ALA A 123 -7.32 4.15 19.07
C ALA A 123 -7.96 3.66 17.76
N VAL A 124 -7.62 4.31 16.65
CA VAL A 124 -8.04 3.93 15.30
C VAL A 124 -6.81 3.68 14.43
N ILE A 125 -6.76 2.52 13.78
CA ILE A 125 -5.66 2.13 12.89
C ILE A 125 -6.18 1.98 11.48
N ILE A 126 -5.48 2.62 10.55
CA ILE A 126 -5.89 2.73 9.16
C ILE A 126 -4.76 2.28 8.25
N ALA A 127 -5.07 1.37 7.32
CA ALA A 127 -4.21 1.07 6.19
C ALA A 127 -4.67 1.86 4.97
N VAL A 128 -3.76 2.58 4.33
CA VAL A 128 -4.05 3.34 3.12
C VAL A 128 -3.02 3.01 2.04
N SER A 129 -3.47 2.77 0.82
CA SER A 129 -2.58 2.59 -0.33
C SER A 129 -1.97 3.92 -0.75
N GLU A 130 -0.67 3.95 -1.06
CA GLU A 130 0.00 5.15 -1.59
C GLU A 130 -0.65 5.69 -2.87
N GLY A 131 -1.27 4.80 -3.64
CA GLY A 131 -1.91 5.09 -4.91
C GLY A 131 -3.38 5.49 -4.84
N VAL A 132 -3.92 5.89 -3.66
CA VAL A 132 -5.33 6.31 -3.56
C VAL A 132 -5.61 7.52 -4.42
N LYS A 133 -6.74 7.47 -5.14
CA LYS A 133 -7.19 8.51 -6.09
C LYS A 133 -8.59 8.98 -5.73
N ASN A 134 -8.87 10.23 -6.03
CA ASN A 134 -10.22 10.76 -5.97
C ASN A 134 -11.09 10.18 -7.10
N LYS A 135 -12.38 10.56 -7.12
CA LYS A 135 -13.35 10.15 -8.16
C LYS A 135 -12.96 10.59 -9.58
N ASP A 136 -12.11 11.61 -9.71
CA ASP A 136 -11.65 12.15 -10.98
C ASP A 136 -10.34 11.48 -11.46
N GLY A 137 -9.84 10.48 -10.71
CA GLY A 137 -8.63 9.73 -11.02
C GLY A 137 -7.32 10.43 -10.68
N ARG A 138 -7.35 11.52 -9.90
CA ARG A 138 -6.16 12.24 -9.43
C ARG A 138 -5.66 11.64 -8.13
N TYR A 139 -4.35 11.53 -7.97
CA TYR A 139 -3.76 11.09 -6.71
C TYR A 139 -4.04 12.11 -5.60
N ILE A 140 -4.40 11.64 -4.42
CA ILE A 140 -4.65 12.51 -3.26
C ILE A 140 -3.38 13.27 -2.87
N SER A 141 -2.20 12.66 -2.99
CA SER A 141 -0.91 13.31 -2.75
C SER A 141 -0.66 14.53 -3.65
N GLU A 142 -1.13 14.51 -4.90
CA GLU A 142 -1.00 15.64 -5.83
C GLU A 142 -1.96 16.78 -5.49
N GLU A 143 -3.16 16.49 -5.02
CA GLU A 143 -4.13 17.49 -4.60
C GLU A 143 -3.64 18.32 -3.42
N VAL A 144 -3.00 17.67 -2.45
CA VAL A 144 -2.43 18.34 -1.28
C VAL A 144 -1.27 19.25 -1.66
N GLN A 145 -0.41 18.82 -2.59
CA GLN A 145 0.71 19.62 -3.08
C GLN A 145 0.26 20.86 -3.87
N SER A 146 -0.83 20.75 -4.63
CA SER A 146 -1.36 21.87 -5.41
C SER A 146 -2.04 22.95 -4.56
N SER A 147 -2.44 22.65 -3.35
CA SER A 147 -3.14 23.56 -2.44
C SER A 147 -2.23 24.40 -1.54
N ALA A 148 -0.94 24.51 -1.82
CA ALA A 148 0.04 25.37 -1.13
C ALA A 148 -0.06 25.36 0.41
N VAL A 149 -0.43 24.23 1.00
CA VAL A 149 -0.37 24.03 2.44
C VAL A 149 1.06 23.67 2.79
N ASP A 150 1.71 24.57 3.52
CA ASP A 150 3.03 24.33 4.09
C ASP A 150 2.95 23.09 5.01
N LEU A 151 3.46 21.96 4.54
CA LEU A 151 3.51 20.72 5.28
C LEU A 151 4.36 20.81 6.56
N SER A 152 5.08 21.91 6.77
CA SER A 152 5.82 22.18 7.99
C SER A 152 4.90 22.39 9.21
N LEU A 153 3.60 22.56 9.00
CA LEU A 153 2.61 22.79 10.07
C LEU A 153 1.86 21.52 10.52
N ILE A 154 2.15 20.35 9.96
CA ILE A 154 1.64 19.08 10.51
C ILE A 154 2.57 18.63 11.64
N HIS A 155 2.74 19.46 12.64
CA HIS A 155 3.13 19.01 13.95
C HIS A 155 1.85 18.58 14.69
N ILE A 156 1.68 17.28 14.80
CA ILE A 156 0.71 16.70 15.73
C ILE A 156 1.29 16.92 17.12
N SER A 157 0.79 17.93 17.81
CA SER A 157 0.96 18.11 19.25
C SER A 157 -0.12 17.32 20.00
#